data_b171748143556fdbe602f6a2b19f5465
#
_entry.id   b171748143556fdbe602f6a2b19f5465
#
_cell.length_a   1.000
_cell.length_b   1.000
_cell.length_c   1.000
_cell.angle_alpha   90.00
_cell.angle_beta   90.00
_cell.angle_gamma   90.00
#
_symmetry.space_group_name_H-M   'P 1'
#
loop_
_entity.id
_entity.type
_entity.pdbx_description
1 polymer ?
#
loop_
_entity_poly.entity_id
_entity_poly.type
_entity_poly.pdbx_seq_one_letter_code
_entity_poly.pdbx_strand_id
1 'polypeptide(L)'
;MYYRHTTSRPIQTIDVTGTGNTVDFRATGAIRLVLDSLRYWVREMGVDGFRFDLAATLGRFSTGFSPMHPLLIAMATDDILAHSKVIAEPWDVGPGGWQTGNFPVPFSEWNDHYRGALRNFWLADVRAQASGHVVSGPNDLATRLSGSQDVFEHGLGRLRGPRASINFVTAHDGFTLADLTAYDRKHNKDNLENNRDGSDDNRSWNHGVEGTLASNGTHPGADTPYAILSDMTIADLRARSQRNI
;
A
#
# COMPACT_ATOMS: atom_id res chain seq x y z
N MET A 1 2.16 -15.42 26.88
CA MET A 1 3.28 -14.82 26.13
C MET A 1 2.65 -14.04 24.98
N TYR A 2 3.03 -12.77 24.78
CA TYR A 2 2.37 -11.88 23.82
C TYR A 2 3.05 -11.85 22.44
N TYR A 3 4.28 -12.33 22.33
CA TYR A 3 5.06 -12.31 21.09
C TYR A 3 5.21 -13.70 20.49
N ARG A 4 5.35 -13.75 19.18
CA ARG A 4 5.62 -14.98 18.43
C ARG A 4 7.07 -15.43 18.62
N HIS A 5 7.27 -16.73 18.81
CA HIS A 5 8.58 -17.33 19.02
C HIS A 5 8.74 -18.60 18.21
N THR A 6 9.99 -18.91 17.89
CA THR A 6 10.38 -20.21 17.32
C THR A 6 10.17 -21.32 18.33
N THR A 7 9.93 -22.53 17.84
CA THR A 7 9.91 -23.75 18.67
C THR A 7 11.30 -24.37 18.88
N SER A 8 12.29 -23.93 18.09
CA SER A 8 13.67 -24.38 18.18
C SER A 8 14.42 -23.72 19.34
N ARG A 9 15.48 -24.36 19.80
CA ARG A 9 16.39 -23.76 20.81
C ARG A 9 17.68 -23.29 20.11
N PRO A 10 18.20 -22.09 20.44
CA PRO A 10 17.61 -21.10 21.37
C PRO A 10 16.29 -20.55 20.87
N ILE A 11 15.37 -20.20 21.76
CA ILE A 11 14.10 -19.56 21.43
C ILE A 11 14.40 -18.15 20.90
N GLN A 12 13.89 -17.86 19.71
CA GLN A 12 14.02 -16.55 19.07
C GLN A 12 12.65 -15.95 18.78
N THR A 13 12.55 -14.62 18.77
CA THR A 13 11.35 -13.94 18.31
C THR A 13 11.18 -14.12 16.81
N ILE A 14 9.91 -14.23 16.38
CA ILE A 14 9.56 -14.21 14.95
C ILE A 14 9.15 -12.79 14.62
N ASP A 15 9.78 -12.22 13.60
CA ASP A 15 9.46 -10.90 13.11
C ASP A 15 8.95 -10.98 11.66
N VAL A 16 7.72 -10.50 11.46
CA VAL A 16 7.09 -10.29 10.14
C VAL A 16 6.62 -8.85 9.99
N THR A 17 7.13 -7.95 10.83
CA THR A 17 6.75 -6.53 10.86
C THR A 17 7.92 -5.60 10.53
N GLY A 18 9.16 -6.09 10.61
CA GLY A 18 10.36 -5.26 10.49
C GLY A 18 10.72 -4.49 11.77
N THR A 19 10.00 -4.72 12.89
CA THR A 19 10.22 -4.01 14.17
C THR A 19 10.95 -4.85 15.23
N GLY A 20 11.42 -6.06 14.86
CA GLY A 20 12.19 -6.97 15.71
C GLY A 20 11.37 -8.09 16.34
N ASN A 21 10.05 -7.98 16.35
CA ASN A 21 9.15 -9.03 16.83
C ASN A 21 7.72 -8.82 16.32
N THR A 22 6.88 -9.86 16.44
CA THR A 22 5.46 -9.81 16.06
C THR A 22 4.59 -10.24 17.22
N VAL A 23 3.50 -9.52 17.48
CA VAL A 23 2.50 -9.91 18.47
C VAL A 23 1.82 -11.20 18.05
N ASP A 24 1.62 -12.10 19.00
CA ASP A 24 0.94 -13.38 18.76
C ASP A 24 -0.56 -13.27 19.03
N PHE A 25 -1.32 -12.99 17.99
CA PHE A 25 -2.78 -12.90 18.11
C PHE A 25 -3.49 -14.25 18.25
N ARG A 26 -2.76 -15.36 18.38
CA ARG A 26 -3.31 -16.64 18.86
C ARG A 26 -3.50 -16.63 20.37
N ALA A 27 -2.79 -15.75 21.08
CA ALA A 27 -2.92 -15.59 22.54
C ALA A 27 -4.20 -14.80 22.87
N THR A 28 -5.07 -15.39 23.68
CA THR A 28 -6.35 -14.78 24.09
C THR A 28 -6.18 -13.43 24.79
N GLY A 29 -5.07 -13.24 25.54
CA GLY A 29 -4.73 -11.96 26.15
C GLY A 29 -4.43 -10.86 25.15
N ALA A 30 -3.75 -11.18 24.02
CA ALA A 30 -3.49 -10.23 22.96
C ALA A 30 -4.79 -9.86 22.22
N ILE A 31 -5.65 -10.85 21.93
CA ILE A 31 -6.97 -10.59 21.33
C ILE A 31 -7.79 -9.64 22.21
N ARG A 32 -7.88 -9.93 23.51
CA ARG A 32 -8.62 -9.10 24.45
C ARG A 32 -8.07 -7.67 24.50
N LEU A 33 -6.76 -7.51 24.60
CA LEU A 33 -6.11 -6.21 24.66
C LEU A 33 -6.47 -5.35 23.43
N VAL A 34 -6.44 -5.94 22.23
CA VAL A 34 -6.80 -5.24 20.99
C VAL A 34 -8.27 -4.86 21.00
N LEU A 35 -9.19 -5.79 21.29
CA LEU A 35 -10.62 -5.51 21.28
C LEU A 35 -11.00 -4.44 22.30
N ASP A 36 -10.47 -4.51 23.53
CA ASP A 36 -10.75 -3.54 24.58
C ASP A 36 -10.20 -2.15 24.19
N SER A 37 -9.03 -2.09 23.57
CA SER A 37 -8.46 -0.85 23.05
C SER A 37 -9.34 -0.25 21.95
N LEU A 38 -9.74 -1.03 20.95
CA LEU A 38 -10.60 -0.55 19.85
C LEU A 38 -11.95 -0.05 20.37
N ARG A 39 -12.58 -0.78 21.28
CA ARG A 39 -13.84 -0.37 21.92
C ARG A 39 -13.70 0.94 22.70
N TYR A 40 -12.58 1.10 23.43
CA TYR A 40 -12.29 2.34 24.16
C TYR A 40 -12.18 3.53 23.19
N TRP A 41 -11.45 3.40 22.11
CA TRP A 41 -11.31 4.47 21.14
C TRP A 41 -12.63 4.87 20.48
N VAL A 42 -13.52 3.91 20.20
CA VAL A 42 -14.84 4.19 19.66
C VAL A 42 -15.73 4.85 20.71
N ARG A 43 -15.85 4.28 21.90
CA ARG A 43 -16.81 4.72 22.93
C ARG A 43 -16.42 6.00 23.62
N GLU A 44 -15.14 6.10 24.01
CA GLU A 44 -14.66 7.19 24.87
C GLU A 44 -14.04 8.33 24.04
N MET A 45 -13.39 8.00 22.94
CA MET A 45 -12.70 8.98 22.10
C MET A 45 -13.47 9.36 20.84
N GLY A 46 -14.55 8.65 20.50
CA GLY A 46 -15.44 8.97 19.41
C GLY A 46 -14.83 8.81 18.02
N VAL A 47 -13.87 7.88 17.83
CA VAL A 47 -13.30 7.63 16.50
C VAL A 47 -14.27 6.86 15.62
N ASP A 48 -14.29 7.17 14.30
CA ASP A 48 -15.20 6.59 13.32
C ASP A 48 -14.66 5.30 12.68
N GLY A 49 -13.39 4.97 12.92
CA GLY A 49 -12.78 3.77 12.34
C GLY A 49 -11.28 3.68 12.55
N PHE A 50 -10.69 2.63 12.01
CA PHE A 50 -9.30 2.27 12.18
C PHE A 50 -8.67 1.84 10.85
N ARG A 51 -7.44 2.26 10.62
CA ARG A 51 -6.55 1.64 9.65
C ARG A 51 -5.53 0.81 10.41
N PHE A 52 -5.43 -0.47 10.09
CA PHE A 52 -4.51 -1.41 10.70
C PHE A 52 -3.24 -1.51 9.88
N ASP A 53 -2.14 -1.12 10.48
CA ASP A 53 -0.80 -1.26 9.92
C ASP A 53 -0.41 -2.72 9.83
N LEU A 54 0.22 -3.14 8.71
CA LEU A 54 0.65 -4.51 8.47
C LEU A 54 -0.41 -5.55 8.91
N ALA A 55 -1.66 -5.32 8.50
CA ALA A 55 -2.82 -6.03 9.03
C ALA A 55 -2.82 -7.53 8.77
N ALA A 56 -2.01 -8.03 7.82
CA ALA A 56 -1.84 -9.47 7.64
C ALA A 56 -1.37 -10.16 8.92
N THR A 57 -0.66 -9.46 9.80
CA THR A 57 -0.24 -9.98 11.12
C THR A 57 -1.40 -10.38 12.02
N LEU A 58 -2.56 -9.68 11.91
CA LEU A 58 -3.75 -9.93 12.72
C LEU A 58 -4.38 -11.30 12.44
N GLY A 59 -4.20 -11.81 11.22
CA GLY A 59 -4.76 -13.07 10.76
C GLY A 59 -3.76 -14.22 10.68
N ARG A 60 -2.54 -14.08 11.22
CA ARG A 60 -1.49 -15.09 11.06
C ARG A 60 -1.57 -16.23 12.09
N PHE A 61 -1.69 -17.44 11.55
CA PHE A 61 -1.33 -18.68 12.24
C PHE A 61 0.15 -19.06 12.00
N SER A 62 0.58 -20.21 12.52
CA SER A 62 1.89 -20.79 12.20
C SER A 62 2.02 -21.22 10.75
N THR A 63 0.90 -21.54 10.11
CA THR A 63 0.80 -22.02 8.72
C THR A 63 0.58 -20.90 7.69
N GLY A 64 0.40 -19.65 8.12
CA GLY A 64 0.13 -18.51 7.25
C GLY A 64 -1.07 -17.68 7.69
N PHE A 65 -1.52 -16.78 6.81
CA PHE A 65 -2.71 -15.96 7.02
C PHE A 65 -4.00 -16.77 6.86
N SER A 66 -5.02 -16.44 7.66
CA SER A 66 -6.38 -16.93 7.49
C SER A 66 -7.40 -15.85 7.80
N PRO A 67 -8.40 -15.61 6.92
CA PRO A 67 -9.51 -14.70 7.19
C PRO A 67 -10.40 -15.18 8.35
N MET A 68 -10.30 -16.46 8.71
CA MET A 68 -11.04 -17.09 9.83
C MET A 68 -10.26 -17.01 11.15
N HIS A 69 -9.22 -16.20 11.23
CA HIS A 69 -8.49 -16.03 12.48
C HIS A 69 -9.40 -15.47 13.58
N PRO A 70 -9.33 -15.98 14.84
CA PRO A 70 -10.22 -15.58 15.92
C PRO A 70 -10.31 -14.07 16.15
N LEU A 71 -9.18 -13.34 16.03
CA LEU A 71 -9.20 -11.87 16.16
C LEU A 71 -10.03 -11.21 15.06
N LEU A 72 -9.85 -11.62 13.80
CA LEU A 72 -10.61 -11.04 12.67
C LEU A 72 -12.10 -11.32 12.80
N ILE A 73 -12.47 -12.54 13.20
CA ILE A 73 -13.87 -12.90 13.46
C ILE A 73 -14.43 -12.09 14.63
N ALA A 74 -13.69 -11.97 15.73
CA ALA A 74 -14.12 -11.20 16.89
C ALA A 74 -14.35 -9.72 16.55
N MET A 75 -13.47 -9.12 15.74
CA MET A 75 -13.67 -7.74 15.26
C MET A 75 -14.90 -7.62 14.34
N ALA A 76 -15.12 -8.60 13.48
CA ALA A 76 -16.26 -8.59 12.53
C ALA A 76 -17.63 -8.79 13.22
N THR A 77 -17.65 -9.38 14.40
CA THR A 77 -18.88 -9.70 15.16
C THR A 77 -19.08 -8.83 16.40
N ASP A 78 -18.20 -7.86 16.64
CA ASP A 78 -18.28 -6.97 17.78
C ASP A 78 -19.30 -5.86 17.55
N ASP A 79 -20.28 -5.74 18.44
CA ASP A 79 -21.39 -4.78 18.31
C ASP A 79 -20.93 -3.32 18.24
N ILE A 80 -19.82 -2.98 18.89
CA ILE A 80 -19.28 -1.62 18.91
C ILE A 80 -18.55 -1.33 17.60
N LEU A 81 -17.76 -2.29 17.13
CA LEU A 81 -16.97 -2.15 15.91
C LEU A 81 -17.83 -2.31 14.64
N ALA A 82 -19.02 -2.90 14.74
CA ALA A 82 -19.94 -3.10 13.62
C ALA A 82 -20.32 -1.78 12.89
N HIS A 83 -20.26 -0.66 13.61
CA HIS A 83 -20.56 0.67 13.07
C HIS A 83 -19.30 1.48 12.72
N SER A 84 -18.13 0.93 12.95
CA SER A 84 -16.85 1.56 12.68
C SER A 84 -16.26 1.10 11.36
N LYS A 85 -15.50 1.97 10.69
CA LYS A 85 -14.74 1.59 9.50
C LYS A 85 -13.51 0.79 9.93
N VAL A 86 -13.32 -0.37 9.34
CA VAL A 86 -12.11 -1.19 9.54
C VAL A 86 -11.39 -1.34 8.21
N ILE A 87 -10.18 -0.81 8.15
CA ILE A 87 -9.37 -0.73 6.94
C ILE A 87 -8.07 -1.47 7.18
N ALA A 88 -7.76 -2.45 6.35
CA ALA A 88 -6.51 -3.17 6.39
C ALA A 88 -5.49 -2.55 5.44
N GLU A 89 -4.26 -2.41 5.91
CA GLU A 89 -3.10 -2.50 5.06
C GLU A 89 -2.82 -3.98 4.84
N PRO A 90 -3.20 -4.56 3.69
CA PRO A 90 -3.40 -6.02 3.58
C PRO A 90 -2.11 -6.79 3.31
N TRP A 91 -0.99 -6.39 3.91
CA TRP A 91 0.30 -7.08 3.82
C TRP A 91 1.06 -7.05 5.13
N ASP A 92 2.19 -7.76 5.15
CA ASP A 92 3.29 -7.66 6.09
C ASP A 92 4.60 -8.09 5.41
N VAL A 93 5.76 -8.01 6.08
CA VAL A 93 7.06 -8.29 5.47
C VAL A 93 7.47 -9.76 5.52
N GLY A 94 6.64 -10.63 6.09
CA GLY A 94 6.93 -12.05 6.18
C GLY A 94 6.55 -12.86 4.92
N PRO A 95 6.99 -14.11 4.82
CA PRO A 95 6.60 -15.00 3.74
C PRO A 95 5.08 -15.13 3.62
N GLY A 96 4.55 -15.01 2.39
CA GLY A 96 3.10 -15.00 2.14
C GLY A 96 2.38 -13.84 2.81
N GLY A 97 3.08 -12.72 3.03
CA GLY A 97 2.54 -11.55 3.72
C GLY A 97 1.54 -10.74 2.91
N TRP A 98 1.61 -10.78 1.58
CA TRP A 98 0.67 -10.04 0.73
C TRP A 98 -0.69 -10.74 0.71
N GLN A 99 -1.74 -10.04 1.17
CA GLN A 99 -3.07 -10.59 1.40
C GLN A 99 -4.20 -9.71 0.83
N THR A 100 -3.90 -8.82 -0.12
CA THR A 100 -4.94 -7.98 -0.75
C THR A 100 -6.00 -8.86 -1.39
N GLY A 101 -7.26 -8.65 -1.02
CA GLY A 101 -8.41 -9.44 -1.43
C GLY A 101 -8.80 -10.56 -0.46
N ASN A 102 -7.97 -10.88 0.53
CA ASN A 102 -8.17 -12.04 1.41
C ASN A 102 -8.77 -11.71 2.80
N PHE A 103 -8.99 -10.44 3.12
CA PHE A 103 -9.60 -10.09 4.41
C PHE A 103 -11.11 -10.38 4.43
N PRO A 104 -11.69 -10.73 5.60
CA PRO A 104 -13.13 -10.96 5.69
C PRO A 104 -13.92 -9.65 5.70
N VAL A 105 -15.24 -9.74 5.43
CA VAL A 105 -16.17 -8.64 5.75
C VAL A 105 -16.12 -8.41 7.28
N PRO A 106 -16.13 -7.15 7.78
CA PRO A 106 -16.41 -5.89 7.09
C PRO A 106 -15.17 -5.10 6.64
N PHE A 107 -13.99 -5.71 6.62
CA PHE A 107 -12.77 -4.99 6.24
C PHE A 107 -12.85 -4.40 4.83
N SER A 108 -12.42 -3.15 4.70
CA SER A 108 -11.93 -2.60 3.44
C SER A 108 -10.40 -2.70 3.41
N GLU A 109 -9.82 -2.71 2.23
CA GLU A 109 -8.39 -2.95 2.06
C GLU A 109 -7.75 -1.88 1.19
N TRP A 110 -6.57 -1.43 1.54
CA TRP A 110 -5.74 -0.63 0.65
C TRP A 110 -5.44 -1.44 -0.62
N ASN A 111 -5.85 -0.90 -1.75
CA ASN A 111 -5.73 -1.58 -3.03
C ASN A 111 -4.45 -1.14 -3.75
N ASP A 112 -3.37 -1.89 -3.56
CA ASP A 112 -2.09 -1.66 -4.23
C ASP A 112 -2.14 -1.95 -5.74
N HIS A 113 -3.05 -2.83 -6.20
CA HIS A 113 -3.30 -3.02 -7.62
C HIS A 113 -3.86 -1.74 -8.27
N TYR A 114 -4.79 -1.04 -7.58
CA TYR A 114 -5.30 0.24 -8.06
C TYR A 114 -4.17 1.27 -8.20
N ARG A 115 -3.37 1.43 -7.13
CA ARG A 115 -2.19 2.30 -7.13
C ARG A 115 -1.27 1.97 -8.31
N GLY A 116 -0.97 0.69 -8.48
CA GLY A 116 -0.07 0.21 -9.52
C GLY A 116 -0.59 0.45 -10.93
N ALA A 117 -1.85 0.14 -11.20
CA ALA A 117 -2.46 0.33 -12.51
C ALA A 117 -2.55 1.81 -12.91
N LEU A 118 -2.92 2.66 -11.95
CA LEU A 118 -3.01 4.11 -12.18
C LEU A 118 -1.63 4.71 -12.53
N ARG A 119 -0.60 4.38 -11.76
CA ARG A 119 0.76 4.84 -12.01
C ARG A 119 1.34 4.26 -13.31
N ASN A 120 1.05 3.00 -13.63
CA ASN A 120 1.43 2.42 -14.91
C ASN A 120 0.84 3.21 -16.07
N PHE A 121 -0.45 3.41 -16.08
CA PHE A 121 -1.14 4.04 -17.20
C PHE A 121 -0.68 5.49 -17.43
N TRP A 122 -0.56 6.28 -16.35
CA TRP A 122 -0.27 7.71 -16.48
C TRP A 122 1.22 8.08 -16.48
N LEU A 123 2.10 7.20 -16.03
CA LEU A 123 3.54 7.47 -15.97
C LEU A 123 4.35 6.41 -16.74
N ALA A 124 4.30 5.15 -16.35
CA ALA A 124 5.17 4.13 -16.93
C ALA A 124 4.85 3.87 -18.41
N ASP A 125 3.57 3.78 -18.79
CA ASP A 125 3.15 3.58 -20.17
C ASP A 125 3.45 4.82 -21.02
N VAL A 126 3.25 6.03 -20.49
CA VAL A 126 3.59 7.29 -21.20
C VAL A 126 5.09 7.37 -21.45
N ARG A 127 5.91 7.02 -20.44
CA ARG A 127 7.37 6.91 -20.59
C ARG A 127 7.76 5.86 -21.62
N ALA A 128 7.16 4.66 -21.55
CA ALA A 128 7.43 3.58 -22.49
C ALA A 128 7.09 3.98 -23.93
N GLN A 129 5.93 4.60 -24.15
CA GLN A 129 5.51 5.10 -25.44
C GLN A 129 6.47 6.17 -25.98
N ALA A 130 6.90 7.12 -25.16
CA ALA A 130 7.86 8.14 -25.54
C ALA A 130 9.23 7.56 -25.92
N SER A 131 9.58 6.37 -25.41
CA SER A 131 10.81 5.63 -25.70
C SER A 131 10.65 4.56 -26.79
N GLY A 132 9.48 4.46 -27.43
CA GLY A 132 9.20 3.46 -28.47
C GLY A 132 9.01 2.03 -27.94
N HIS A 133 8.71 1.85 -26.66
CA HIS A 133 8.46 0.56 -26.05
C HIS A 133 6.97 0.21 -26.00
N VAL A 134 6.68 -1.07 -25.81
CA VAL A 134 5.30 -1.57 -25.65
C VAL A 134 4.71 -1.08 -24.33
N VAL A 135 3.45 -0.67 -24.37
CA VAL A 135 2.68 -0.21 -23.21
C VAL A 135 1.72 -1.29 -22.71
N SER A 136 1.36 -1.23 -21.41
CA SER A 136 0.39 -2.14 -20.80
C SER A 136 -1.04 -1.84 -21.27
N GLY A 137 -1.33 -0.57 -21.54
CA GLY A 137 -2.64 -0.10 -21.99
C GLY A 137 -3.69 0.05 -20.88
N PRO A 138 -4.94 0.37 -21.24
CA PRO A 138 -5.96 0.79 -20.29
C PRO A 138 -6.70 -0.35 -19.57
N ASN A 139 -6.52 -1.61 -19.95
CA ASN A 139 -7.39 -2.71 -19.50
C ASN A 139 -7.30 -2.94 -17.98
N ASP A 140 -6.09 -2.91 -17.42
CA ASP A 140 -5.90 -3.08 -15.98
C ASP A 140 -6.52 -1.89 -15.22
N LEU A 141 -6.26 -0.65 -15.68
CA LEU A 141 -6.86 0.54 -15.07
C LEU A 141 -8.40 0.49 -15.13
N ALA A 142 -8.99 0.07 -16.23
CA ALA A 142 -10.45 -0.08 -16.35
C ALA A 142 -11.00 -1.08 -15.32
N THR A 143 -10.33 -2.21 -15.11
CA THR A 143 -10.68 -3.19 -14.08
C THR A 143 -10.59 -2.58 -12.68
N ARG A 144 -9.55 -1.78 -12.42
CA ARG A 144 -9.39 -1.10 -11.11
C ARG A 144 -10.50 -0.08 -10.87
N LEU A 145 -10.81 0.76 -11.87
CA LEU A 145 -11.86 1.78 -11.81
C LEU A 145 -13.27 1.17 -11.64
N SER A 146 -13.50 -0.02 -12.19
CA SER A 146 -14.77 -0.75 -12.02
C SER A 146 -14.87 -1.52 -10.70
N GLY A 147 -13.94 -1.37 -9.77
CA GLY A 147 -14.02 -1.91 -8.42
C GLY A 147 -13.13 -3.12 -8.13
N SER A 148 -12.16 -3.43 -9.01
CA SER A 148 -11.18 -4.52 -8.81
C SER A 148 -11.83 -5.86 -8.46
N GLN A 149 -12.86 -6.25 -9.21
CA GLN A 149 -13.63 -7.47 -8.96
C GLN A 149 -12.74 -8.72 -8.92
N ASP A 150 -11.75 -8.79 -9.79
CA ASP A 150 -10.74 -9.86 -9.85
C ASP A 150 -9.93 -10.03 -8.55
N VAL A 151 -9.79 -8.96 -7.76
CA VAL A 151 -9.09 -8.97 -6.45
C VAL A 151 -10.06 -9.34 -5.33
N PHE A 152 -11.28 -8.78 -5.34
CA PHE A 152 -12.22 -8.86 -4.22
C PHE A 152 -13.33 -9.91 -4.39
N GLU A 153 -13.32 -10.66 -5.47
CA GLU A 153 -14.27 -11.75 -5.71
C GLU A 153 -13.85 -13.06 -5.03
N HIS A 154 -12.56 -13.17 -4.66
CA HIS A 154 -11.98 -14.37 -4.06
C HIS A 154 -12.15 -14.38 -2.54
N GLY A 155 -12.28 -15.56 -1.97
CA GLY A 155 -12.38 -15.78 -0.53
C GLY A 155 -13.81 -16.09 -0.07
N LEU A 156 -14.04 -17.32 0.41
CA LEU A 156 -15.29 -17.83 0.95
C LEU A 156 -16.53 -17.67 0.03
N GLY A 157 -16.32 -17.50 -1.29
CA GLY A 157 -17.39 -17.45 -2.29
C GLY A 157 -18.31 -16.22 -2.20
N ARG A 158 -17.85 -15.11 -1.64
CA ARG A 158 -18.65 -13.90 -1.49
C ARG A 158 -18.01 -12.73 -2.22
N LEU A 159 -18.75 -12.15 -3.16
CA LEU A 159 -18.46 -10.86 -3.75
C LEU A 159 -18.46 -9.79 -2.65
N ARG A 160 -17.30 -9.16 -2.40
CA ARG A 160 -17.19 -8.08 -1.41
C ARG A 160 -17.62 -6.74 -1.99
N GLY A 161 -17.68 -6.64 -3.32
CA GLY A 161 -18.05 -5.44 -4.05
C GLY A 161 -17.02 -4.31 -3.98
N PRO A 162 -17.27 -3.19 -4.68
CA PRO A 162 -16.30 -2.09 -4.81
C PRO A 162 -15.97 -1.40 -3.50
N ARG A 163 -16.82 -1.51 -2.47
CA ARG A 163 -16.56 -0.94 -1.13
C ARG A 163 -15.43 -1.61 -0.36
N ALA A 164 -15.00 -2.80 -0.79
CA ALA A 164 -13.82 -3.46 -0.23
C ALA A 164 -12.52 -2.75 -0.61
N SER A 165 -12.51 -2.03 -1.73
CA SER A 165 -11.34 -1.34 -2.27
C SER A 165 -11.20 0.06 -1.70
N ILE A 166 -10.10 0.34 -1.03
CA ILE A 166 -9.65 1.70 -0.73
C ILE A 166 -8.64 2.08 -1.81
N ASN A 167 -9.11 2.89 -2.74
CA ASN A 167 -8.31 3.37 -3.86
C ASN A 167 -7.41 4.51 -3.41
N PHE A 168 -6.13 4.46 -3.77
CA PHE A 168 -5.17 5.49 -3.43
C PHE A 168 -4.09 5.61 -4.51
N VAL A 169 -3.44 6.77 -4.59
CA VAL A 169 -2.35 7.04 -5.53
C VAL A 169 -1.00 6.92 -4.83
N THR A 170 -0.89 7.51 -3.64
CA THR A 170 0.34 7.59 -2.84
C THR A 170 0.06 7.17 -1.40
N ALA A 171 1.09 6.65 -0.73
CA ALA A 171 1.09 6.32 0.68
C ALA A 171 2.44 6.69 1.30
N HIS A 172 2.56 6.56 2.62
CA HIS A 172 3.74 6.95 3.40
C HIS A 172 5.01 6.13 3.07
N ASP A 173 4.85 4.94 2.51
CA ASP A 173 5.93 4.00 2.18
C ASP A 173 6.50 4.18 0.76
N GLY A 174 6.03 5.17 0.02
CA GLY A 174 6.45 5.46 -1.34
C GLY A 174 6.56 6.95 -1.64
N PHE A 175 6.71 7.26 -2.91
CA PHE A 175 6.83 8.63 -3.39
C PHE A 175 5.55 9.44 -3.16
N THR A 176 5.72 10.72 -2.84
CA THR A 176 4.67 11.71 -2.93
C THR A 176 4.23 11.90 -4.38
N LEU A 177 3.09 12.57 -4.61
CA LEU A 177 2.64 12.88 -5.97
C LEU A 177 3.68 13.73 -6.74
N ALA A 178 4.38 14.62 -6.06
CA ALA A 178 5.44 15.42 -6.64
C ALA A 178 6.65 14.55 -7.02
N ASP A 179 7.07 13.65 -6.14
CA ASP A 179 8.22 12.78 -6.37
C ASP A 179 7.97 11.74 -7.47
N LEU A 180 6.73 11.28 -7.62
CA LEU A 180 6.34 10.38 -8.72
C LEU A 180 6.64 10.96 -10.11
N THR A 181 6.70 12.28 -10.23
CA THR A 181 6.98 12.98 -11.49
C THR A 181 8.37 13.59 -11.55
N ALA A 182 9.15 13.48 -10.47
CA ALA A 182 10.47 14.11 -10.33
C ALA A 182 11.62 13.11 -10.21
N TYR A 183 11.34 11.88 -9.76
CA TYR A 183 12.39 10.89 -9.49
C TYR A 183 12.06 9.55 -10.13
N ASP A 184 13.07 8.92 -10.74
CA ASP A 184 12.99 7.51 -11.18
C ASP A 184 13.43 6.54 -10.06
N ARG A 185 14.19 7.01 -9.09
CA ARG A 185 14.75 6.20 -8.00
C ARG A 185 14.59 6.90 -6.66
N LYS A 186 14.44 6.12 -5.59
CA LYS A 186 14.36 6.67 -4.23
C LYS A 186 15.71 7.25 -3.76
N HIS A 187 15.63 8.33 -3.01
CA HIS A 187 16.75 9.10 -2.48
C HIS A 187 16.64 9.27 -0.95
N ASN A 188 16.55 8.15 -0.22
CA ASN A 188 16.27 8.12 1.22
C ASN A 188 17.53 8.00 2.09
N LYS A 189 18.72 8.32 1.57
CA LYS A 189 19.98 8.17 2.33
C LYS A 189 20.01 8.98 3.61
N ASP A 190 19.35 10.13 3.63
CA ASP A 190 19.29 11.03 4.78
C ASP A 190 18.46 10.45 5.95
N ASN A 191 17.66 9.42 5.70
CA ASN A 191 16.93 8.67 6.73
C ASN A 191 17.83 7.71 7.54
N LEU A 192 19.11 7.58 7.18
CA LEU A 192 20.12 6.74 7.84
C LEU A 192 19.85 5.23 7.78
N GLU A 193 18.94 4.78 6.89
CA GLU A 193 18.60 3.38 6.65
C GLU A 193 19.31 2.80 5.41
N ASN A 194 20.39 3.45 4.96
CA ASN A 194 21.16 3.06 3.76
C ASN A 194 20.30 2.94 2.50
N ASN A 195 19.27 3.77 2.37
CA ASN A 195 18.31 3.77 1.26
C ASN A 195 17.53 2.44 1.12
N ARG A 196 17.38 1.67 2.19
CA ARG A 196 16.61 0.42 2.22
C ARG A 196 15.13 0.63 2.52
N ASP A 197 14.80 1.73 3.19
CA ASP A 197 13.45 2.15 3.55
C ASP A 197 12.63 2.57 2.33
N GLY A 198 11.32 2.40 2.42
CA GLY A 198 10.37 2.73 1.36
C GLY A 198 10.42 1.79 0.15
N SER A 199 9.49 1.98 -0.77
CA SER A 199 9.35 1.14 -1.96
C SER A 199 10.41 1.45 -3.02
N ASP A 200 11.00 0.41 -3.62
CA ASP A 200 11.86 0.52 -4.80
C ASP A 200 11.06 0.67 -6.09
N ASP A 201 9.85 0.08 -6.16
CA ASP A 201 8.95 0.13 -7.32
C ASP A 201 7.88 1.21 -7.13
N ASN A 202 8.24 2.44 -7.43
CA ASN A 202 7.29 3.55 -7.41
C ASN A 202 6.55 3.77 -8.73
N ARG A 203 6.96 3.08 -9.82
CA ARG A 203 6.40 3.25 -11.18
C ARG A 203 6.35 4.72 -11.59
N SER A 204 7.39 5.46 -11.23
CA SER A 204 7.54 6.89 -11.40
C SER A 204 8.20 7.23 -12.74
N TRP A 205 8.15 8.51 -13.10
CA TRP A 205 8.86 9.04 -14.25
C TRP A 205 9.37 10.45 -13.98
N ASN A 206 10.68 10.65 -14.02
CA ASN A 206 11.33 11.94 -13.80
C ASN A 206 11.18 12.93 -14.97
N HIS A 207 10.53 12.54 -16.08
CA HIS A 207 10.40 13.33 -17.32
C HIS A 207 11.74 13.72 -17.93
N GLY A 208 12.76 12.87 -17.75
CA GLY A 208 14.10 13.06 -18.31
C GLY A 208 15.08 13.85 -17.42
N VAL A 209 14.61 14.36 -16.28
CA VAL A 209 15.45 15.09 -15.31
C VAL A 209 15.20 14.58 -13.90
N GLU A 210 16.22 14.01 -13.28
CA GLU A 210 16.14 13.48 -11.91
C GLU A 210 16.17 14.61 -10.88
N GLY A 211 15.19 14.63 -9.98
CA GLY A 211 15.15 15.55 -8.86
C GLY A 211 14.34 16.82 -9.09
N THR A 212 14.43 17.75 -8.13
CA THR A 212 13.72 19.02 -8.15
C THR A 212 14.29 19.97 -9.19
N LEU A 213 13.42 20.71 -9.86
CA LEU A 213 13.82 21.77 -10.78
C LEU A 213 14.21 23.03 -10.01
N ALA A 214 15.13 23.83 -10.58
CA ALA A 214 15.38 25.16 -10.08
C ALA A 214 14.12 26.02 -10.17
N SER A 215 14.07 27.15 -9.45
CA SER A 215 12.89 28.04 -9.36
C SER A 215 12.40 28.58 -10.72
N ASN A 216 13.24 28.54 -11.74
CA ASN A 216 12.91 28.92 -13.14
C ASN A 216 12.42 27.72 -13.99
N GLY A 217 12.22 26.54 -13.40
CA GLY A 217 11.77 25.34 -14.10
C GLY A 217 12.84 24.65 -14.95
N THR A 218 14.09 25.09 -14.90
CA THR A 218 15.22 24.53 -15.66
C THR A 218 16.13 23.69 -14.77
N HIS A 219 16.77 22.68 -15.35
CA HIS A 219 17.85 21.93 -14.70
C HIS A 219 19.15 22.16 -15.47
N PRO A 220 20.25 22.58 -14.82
CA PRO A 220 21.55 22.70 -15.48
C PRO A 220 22.02 21.33 -15.99
N GLY A 221 22.19 21.19 -17.31
CA GLY A 221 22.72 19.97 -17.92
C GLY A 221 21.68 18.96 -18.42
N ALA A 222 20.44 19.34 -18.57
CA ALA A 222 19.41 18.49 -19.16
C ALA A 222 19.54 18.42 -20.70
N ASP A 223 20.51 17.65 -21.17
CA ASP A 223 20.47 17.08 -22.52
C ASP A 223 19.43 15.97 -22.55
N THR A 224 18.16 16.30 -22.73
CA THR A 224 17.10 15.30 -22.75
C THR A 224 16.70 14.97 -24.17
N PRO A 225 16.62 13.66 -24.54
CA PRO A 225 16.05 13.24 -25.83
C PRO A 225 14.57 13.61 -25.99
N TYR A 226 13.93 14.12 -24.93
CA TYR A 226 12.51 14.52 -24.88
C TYR A 226 12.26 16.00 -25.27
N ALA A 227 13.27 16.73 -25.71
CA ALA A 227 13.14 18.09 -26.28
C ALA A 227 12.22 18.19 -27.50
N ILE A 228 11.53 17.12 -27.88
CA ILE A 228 10.71 17.03 -29.10
C ILE A 228 9.24 17.45 -28.85
N LEU A 229 8.83 17.71 -27.63
CA LEU A 229 7.54 18.38 -27.39
C LEU A 229 7.82 19.89 -27.33
N SER A 230 7.89 20.49 -28.49
CA SER A 230 8.53 21.76 -28.85
C SER A 230 8.13 23.02 -28.06
N ASP A 231 7.13 22.96 -27.16
CA ASP A 231 6.62 24.13 -26.46
C ASP A 231 6.33 23.91 -24.96
N MET A 232 6.63 22.74 -24.38
CA MET A 232 6.40 22.48 -22.95
C MET A 232 7.72 22.33 -22.20
N THR A 233 7.84 23.02 -21.09
CA THR A 233 8.94 22.82 -20.15
C THR A 233 8.77 21.50 -19.37
N ILE A 234 9.86 20.99 -18.76
CA ILE A 234 9.77 19.82 -17.87
C ILE A 234 8.80 20.08 -16.71
N ALA A 235 8.73 21.31 -16.21
CA ALA A 235 7.78 21.72 -15.19
C ALA A 235 6.33 21.52 -15.64
N ASP A 236 6.01 21.93 -16.88
CA ASP A 236 4.67 21.77 -17.46
C ASP A 236 4.32 20.30 -17.66
N LEU A 237 5.26 19.48 -18.13
CA LEU A 237 5.06 18.03 -18.29
C LEU A 237 4.78 17.35 -16.95
N ARG A 238 5.54 17.67 -15.90
CA ARG A 238 5.33 17.17 -14.54
C ARG A 238 3.97 17.60 -13.99
N ALA A 239 3.64 18.88 -14.12
CA ALA A 239 2.34 19.41 -13.68
C ALA A 239 1.16 18.77 -14.42
N ARG A 240 1.32 18.51 -15.74
CA ARG A 240 0.32 17.77 -16.52
C ARG A 240 0.15 16.33 -16.02
N SER A 241 1.24 15.61 -15.80
CA SER A 241 1.18 14.24 -15.25
C SER A 241 0.53 14.20 -13.88
N GLN A 242 0.87 15.13 -12.98
CA GLN A 242 0.24 15.24 -11.65
C GLN A 242 -1.27 15.50 -11.70
N ARG A 243 -1.73 16.28 -12.70
CA ARG A 243 -3.18 16.51 -12.88
C ARG A 243 -3.92 15.32 -13.47
N ASN A 244 -3.23 14.46 -14.20
CA ASN A 244 -3.83 13.29 -14.86
C ASN A 244 -3.95 12.09 -13.92
N ILE A 245 -3.07 12.00 -12.93
CA ILE A 245 -3.11 10.97 -11.89
C ILE A 245 -4.19 11.31 -10.86
#